data_897a85f8388c5dae162a6e6cbf9e7e53
#
_entry.id   897a85f8388c5dae162a6e6cbf9e7e53
#
_cell.length_a   1.000
_cell.length_b   1.000
_cell.length_c   1.000
_cell.angle_alpha   90.00
_cell.angle_beta   90.00
_cell.angle_gamma   90.00
#
_symmetry.space_group_name_H-M   'P 1'
#
loop_
_entity.id
_entity.type
_entity.pdbx_description
1 polymer ?
#
loop_
_entity_poly.entity_id
_entity_poly.type
_entity_poly.pdbx_seq_one_letter_code
_entity_poly.pdbx_strand_id
1 'polypeptide(L)'
;NYYTREVYEGVGNNDRHKWVDESLPFTEMGWEVYPQGLTDILLQLNKQYTLPPVYITENGAAMADTYADGQVQDTDRIEYFQGHLQAVSDAAEQGVDIRGYFAWSLMDNFEWAEGYEKRFGIVYVDYETQQRTIKASGLAYRDFISSRHLAKSA
;
A
#
# COMPACT_ATOMS: atom_id res chain seq x y z
N ASN A 1 -3.68 -5.10 4.11
CA ASN A 1 -4.05 -4.98 2.71
C ASN A 1 -4.79 -6.23 2.25
N TYR A 2 -6.11 -6.21 2.35
CA TYR A 2 -6.94 -7.29 1.84
C TYR A 2 -7.60 -6.81 0.56
N TYR A 3 -7.27 -7.48 -0.54
CA TYR A 3 -7.89 -7.22 -1.83
C TYR A 3 -9.08 -8.14 -2.03
N THR A 4 -10.08 -7.66 -2.74
CA THR A 4 -11.14 -8.51 -3.27
C THR A 4 -10.73 -8.99 -4.65
N ARG A 5 -10.66 -10.32 -4.82
CA ARG A 5 -10.52 -10.94 -6.13
C ARG A 5 -11.80 -11.72 -6.45
N GLU A 6 -12.19 -11.73 -7.71
CA GLU A 6 -13.15 -12.71 -8.19
C GLU A 6 -12.53 -14.11 -8.14
N VAL A 7 -13.21 -15.03 -7.46
CA VAL A 7 -12.84 -16.44 -7.42
C VAL A 7 -13.85 -17.19 -8.25
N TYR A 8 -13.41 -17.82 -9.34
CA TYR A 8 -14.28 -18.61 -10.18
C TYR A 8 -14.46 -20.02 -9.59
N GLU A 9 -15.74 -20.46 -9.42
CA GLU A 9 -16.06 -21.83 -9.07
C GLU A 9 -15.59 -22.79 -10.16
N GLY A 10 -14.91 -23.87 -9.80
CA GLY A 10 -14.66 -25.00 -10.70
C GLY A 10 -13.24 -25.50 -10.79
N VAL A 11 -12.28 -24.93 -10.10
CA VAL A 11 -10.94 -25.53 -9.98
C VAL A 11 -10.82 -26.16 -8.60
N GLY A 12 -11.13 -27.45 -8.56
CA GLY A 12 -11.24 -28.22 -7.34
C GLY A 12 -9.99 -28.27 -6.48
N ASN A 13 -10.24 -28.43 -5.20
CA ASN A 13 -9.39 -28.78 -4.08
C ASN A 13 -8.64 -27.65 -3.36
N ASN A 14 -8.93 -27.57 -2.13
CA ASN A 14 -8.32 -27.08 -0.87
C ASN A 14 -6.86 -26.55 -0.86
N ASP A 15 -6.20 -26.38 -1.97
CA ASP A 15 -4.89 -25.74 -2.06
C ASP A 15 -5.06 -24.22 -2.19
N ARG A 16 -5.10 -23.53 -1.08
CA ARG A 16 -5.15 -22.05 -0.99
C ARG A 16 -4.03 -21.36 -1.80
N HIS A 17 -3.01 -22.10 -2.23
CA HIS A 17 -1.87 -21.62 -2.99
C HIS A 17 -2.08 -21.63 -4.51
N LYS A 18 -3.16 -22.16 -5.04
CA LYS A 18 -3.42 -22.21 -6.50
C LYS A 18 -4.09 -20.99 -7.10
N TRP A 19 -4.45 -20.02 -6.26
CA TRP A 19 -5.18 -18.82 -6.67
C TRP A 19 -4.30 -17.57 -6.78
N VAL A 20 -3.03 -17.71 -6.50
CA VAL A 20 -2.06 -16.64 -6.54
C VAL A 20 -1.51 -16.55 -7.95
N ASP A 21 -1.60 -15.39 -8.56
CA ASP A 21 -0.92 -15.11 -9.81
C ASP A 21 0.58 -14.93 -9.52
N GLU A 22 1.35 -16.00 -9.72
CA GLU A 22 2.79 -16.01 -9.46
C GLU A 22 3.57 -15.00 -10.33
N SER A 23 2.93 -14.38 -11.32
CA SER A 23 3.51 -13.30 -12.13
C SER A 23 3.50 -11.94 -11.42
N LEU A 24 2.71 -11.77 -10.36
CA LEU A 24 2.63 -10.54 -9.59
C LEU A 24 3.68 -10.51 -8.48
N PRO A 25 4.18 -9.33 -8.11
CA PRO A 25 5.10 -9.19 -7.00
C PRO A 25 4.43 -9.47 -5.65
N PHE A 26 5.23 -9.90 -4.67
CA PHE A 26 4.81 -10.17 -3.31
C PHE A 26 5.54 -9.27 -2.33
N THR A 27 4.84 -8.94 -1.24
CA THR A 27 5.44 -8.25 -0.10
C THR A 27 6.24 -9.23 0.78
N GLU A 28 7.03 -8.72 1.72
CA GLU A 28 7.71 -9.53 2.74
C GLU A 28 6.77 -10.32 3.66
N MET A 29 5.48 -9.97 3.68
CA MET A 29 4.42 -10.73 4.35
C MET A 29 3.89 -11.89 3.49
N GLY A 30 4.40 -12.07 2.27
CA GLY A 30 3.86 -13.03 1.32
C GLY A 30 2.48 -12.64 0.76
N TRP A 31 2.14 -11.36 0.81
CA TRP A 31 0.91 -10.85 0.23
C TRP A 31 1.15 -10.38 -1.19
N GLU A 32 0.25 -10.74 -2.09
CA GLU A 32 0.27 -10.31 -3.47
C GLU A 32 0.12 -8.78 -3.56
N VAL A 33 0.87 -8.14 -4.44
CA VAL A 33 0.73 -6.71 -4.74
C VAL A 33 -0.25 -6.58 -5.91
N TYR A 34 -1.50 -6.23 -5.61
CA TYR A 34 -2.60 -6.14 -6.58
C TYR A 34 -3.40 -4.83 -6.42
N PRO A 35 -2.89 -3.70 -6.92
CA PRO A 35 -3.53 -2.39 -6.77
C PRO A 35 -4.95 -2.33 -7.34
N GLN A 36 -5.23 -3.02 -8.46
CA GLN A 36 -6.56 -3.08 -9.07
C GLN A 36 -7.63 -3.55 -8.08
N GLY A 37 -7.29 -4.45 -7.16
CA GLY A 37 -8.20 -4.90 -6.11
C GLY A 37 -8.71 -3.80 -5.21
N LEU A 38 -7.92 -2.72 -5.01
CA LEU A 38 -8.37 -1.55 -4.27
C LEU A 38 -9.41 -0.74 -5.07
N THR A 39 -9.20 -0.55 -6.36
CA THR A 39 -10.19 0.07 -7.24
C THR A 39 -11.50 -0.72 -7.22
N ASP A 40 -11.39 -2.04 -7.41
CA ASP A 40 -12.54 -2.93 -7.53
C ASP A 40 -13.41 -2.93 -6.27
N ILE A 41 -12.81 -3.02 -5.08
CA ILE A 41 -13.56 -2.98 -3.82
C ILE A 41 -14.23 -1.63 -3.59
N LEU A 42 -13.56 -0.52 -3.90
CA LEU A 42 -14.12 0.82 -3.76
C LEU A 42 -15.32 1.02 -4.68
N LEU A 43 -15.23 0.61 -5.94
CA LEU A 43 -16.33 0.66 -6.91
C LEU A 43 -17.49 -0.26 -6.51
N GLN A 44 -17.18 -1.47 -6.04
CA GLN A 44 -18.19 -2.41 -5.57
C GLN A 44 -18.98 -1.84 -4.40
N LEU A 45 -18.30 -1.28 -3.39
CA LEU A 45 -18.95 -0.67 -2.23
C LEU A 45 -19.79 0.54 -2.65
N ASN A 46 -19.28 1.39 -3.53
CA ASN A 46 -20.00 2.56 -4.03
C ASN A 46 -21.27 2.18 -4.81
N LYS A 47 -21.23 1.04 -5.51
CA LYS A 47 -22.41 0.50 -6.23
C LYS A 47 -23.46 -0.10 -5.29
N GLN A 48 -23.01 -0.75 -4.22
CA GLN A 48 -23.89 -1.50 -3.31
C GLN A 48 -24.50 -0.61 -2.23
N TYR A 49 -23.84 0.47 -1.85
CA TYR A 49 -24.24 1.33 -0.73
C TYR A 49 -24.18 2.81 -1.11
N THR A 50 -24.96 3.62 -0.43
CA THR A 50 -24.79 5.08 -0.43
C THR A 50 -23.67 5.42 0.54
N LEU A 51 -22.46 5.56 0.02
CA LEU A 51 -21.28 5.80 0.85
C LEU A 51 -21.21 7.27 1.30
N PRO A 52 -20.81 7.52 2.57
CA PRO A 52 -20.27 8.81 2.96
C PRO A 52 -18.91 9.02 2.32
N PRO A 53 -18.27 10.21 2.46
CA PRO A 53 -16.90 10.40 2.05
C PRO A 53 -15.98 9.32 2.59
N VAL A 54 -15.13 8.76 1.71
CA VAL A 54 -14.25 7.62 2.01
C VAL A 54 -12.84 8.11 2.31
N TYR A 55 -12.22 7.52 3.31
CA TYR A 55 -10.80 7.70 3.64
C TYR A 55 -10.13 6.33 3.68
N ILE A 56 -9.03 6.18 2.95
CA ILE A 56 -8.14 5.02 3.07
C ILE A 56 -7.24 5.29 4.28
N THR A 57 -7.56 4.72 5.41
CA THR A 57 -6.89 5.03 6.69
C THR A 57 -5.56 4.31 6.87
N GLU A 58 -5.38 3.20 6.16
CA GLU A 58 -4.14 2.43 6.17
C GLU A 58 -3.96 1.71 4.82
N ASN A 59 -2.85 1.94 4.16
CA ASN A 59 -2.41 1.15 3.02
C ASN A 59 -0.89 1.19 2.94
N GLY A 60 -0.24 0.04 2.88
CA GLY A 60 1.22 -0.07 2.85
C GLY A 60 1.69 -1.51 2.76
N ALA A 61 3.00 -1.70 2.68
CA ALA A 61 3.62 -3.00 2.50
C ALA A 61 4.93 -3.11 3.28
N ALA A 62 5.18 -4.29 3.84
CA ALA A 62 6.50 -4.66 4.31
C ALA A 62 7.37 -5.03 3.10
N MET A 63 8.57 -4.44 3.04
CA MET A 63 9.56 -4.71 2.00
C MET A 63 10.92 -4.99 2.64
N ALA A 64 11.79 -5.68 1.88
CA ALA A 64 13.16 -5.99 2.31
C ALA A 64 14.03 -4.73 2.26
N ASP A 65 14.01 -3.96 3.36
CA ASP A 65 14.76 -2.72 3.45
C ASP A 65 16.25 -2.98 3.74
N THR A 66 17.12 -2.37 2.95
CA THR A 66 18.55 -2.35 3.20
C THR A 66 19.00 -0.93 3.53
N TYR A 67 19.50 -0.74 4.75
CA TYR A 67 20.13 0.52 5.14
C TYR A 67 21.61 0.51 4.72
N ALA A 68 21.98 1.43 3.82
CA ALA A 68 23.34 1.59 3.33
C ALA A 68 23.64 3.08 3.09
N ASP A 69 24.84 3.50 3.42
CA ASP A 69 25.33 4.87 3.18
C ASP A 69 24.38 5.98 3.73
N GLY A 70 23.75 5.71 4.88
CA GLY A 70 22.84 6.66 5.49
C GLY A 70 21.44 6.71 4.87
N GLN A 71 21.08 5.79 4.01
CA GLN A 71 19.85 5.79 3.24
C GLN A 71 19.20 4.40 3.15
N VAL A 72 17.92 4.38 2.84
CA VAL A 72 17.17 3.17 2.43
C VAL A 72 16.53 3.45 1.07
N GLN A 73 16.97 2.72 0.05
CA GLN A 73 16.46 2.80 -1.33
C GLN A 73 15.39 1.71 -1.52
N ASP A 74 14.19 1.98 -1.07
CA ASP A 74 13.07 1.04 -1.09
C ASP A 74 12.18 1.23 -2.34
N THR A 75 12.76 0.99 -3.51
CA THR A 75 12.10 1.17 -4.81
C THR A 75 10.80 0.38 -4.92
N ASP A 76 10.77 -0.87 -4.43
CA ASP A 76 9.58 -1.72 -4.46
C ASP A 76 8.40 -1.09 -3.68
N ARG A 77 8.70 -0.40 -2.57
CA ARG A 77 7.67 0.33 -1.80
C ARG A 77 7.22 1.60 -2.53
N ILE A 78 8.11 2.25 -3.30
CA ILE A 78 7.71 3.38 -4.16
C ILE A 78 6.72 2.89 -5.22
N GLU A 79 7.04 1.81 -5.92
CA GLU A 79 6.17 1.20 -6.93
C GLU A 79 4.83 0.76 -6.34
N TYR A 80 4.85 0.17 -5.14
CA TYR A 80 3.66 -0.18 -4.41
C TYR A 80 2.75 1.03 -4.17
N PHE A 81 3.28 2.14 -3.66
CA PHE A 81 2.49 3.35 -3.43
C PHE A 81 2.00 3.98 -4.73
N GLN A 82 2.83 4.03 -5.77
CA GLN A 82 2.42 4.55 -7.08
C GLN A 82 1.22 3.80 -7.63
N GLY A 83 1.26 2.47 -7.61
CA GLY A 83 0.15 1.63 -8.07
C GLY A 83 -1.13 1.84 -7.26
N HIS A 84 -1.03 1.90 -5.93
CA HIS A 84 -2.20 2.05 -5.06
C HIS A 84 -2.77 3.47 -5.10
N LEU A 85 -1.95 4.51 -5.21
CA LEU A 85 -2.40 5.89 -5.38
C LEU A 85 -3.08 6.08 -6.74
N GLN A 86 -2.60 5.39 -7.79
CA GLN A 86 -3.28 5.36 -9.08
C GLN A 86 -4.64 4.67 -8.96
N ALA A 87 -4.71 3.51 -8.29
CA ALA A 87 -5.96 2.79 -8.06
C ALA A 87 -7.01 3.64 -7.31
N VAL A 88 -6.58 4.44 -6.33
CA VAL A 88 -7.44 5.41 -5.64
C VAL A 88 -7.92 6.52 -6.59
N SER A 89 -7.04 7.04 -7.46
CA SER A 89 -7.41 8.02 -8.48
C SER A 89 -8.45 7.48 -9.45
N ASP A 90 -8.23 6.26 -9.94
CA ASP A 90 -9.13 5.58 -10.87
C ASP A 90 -10.54 5.36 -10.29
N ALA A 91 -10.62 5.01 -8.99
CA ALA A 91 -11.88 4.88 -8.28
C ALA A 91 -12.58 6.24 -8.10
N ALA A 92 -11.83 7.29 -7.78
CA ALA A 92 -12.35 8.63 -7.62
C ALA A 92 -12.89 9.20 -8.95
N GLU A 93 -12.19 8.98 -10.06
CA GLU A 93 -12.65 9.37 -11.40
C GLU A 93 -13.95 8.65 -11.80
N GLN A 94 -14.19 7.46 -11.26
CA GLN A 94 -15.42 6.70 -11.47
C GLN A 94 -16.53 7.01 -10.42
N GLY A 95 -16.35 8.08 -9.65
CA GLY A 95 -17.41 8.66 -8.82
C GLY A 95 -17.40 8.25 -7.34
N VAL A 96 -16.35 7.61 -6.84
CA VAL A 96 -16.19 7.37 -5.40
C VAL A 96 -15.68 8.66 -4.74
N ASP A 97 -16.39 9.19 -3.73
CA ASP A 97 -15.97 10.40 -2.99
C ASP A 97 -14.83 10.07 -2.02
N ILE A 98 -13.61 9.95 -2.54
CA ILE A 98 -12.41 9.66 -1.76
C ILE A 98 -11.73 10.96 -1.34
N ARG A 99 -11.57 11.18 -0.04
CA ARG A 99 -11.04 12.43 0.53
C ARG A 99 -9.71 12.31 1.26
N GLY A 100 -9.21 11.08 1.45
CA GLY A 100 -7.94 10.91 2.13
C GLY A 100 -7.32 9.54 1.90
N TYR A 101 -5.98 9.53 1.96
CA TYR A 101 -5.18 8.33 1.89
C TYR A 101 -4.02 8.46 2.89
N PHE A 102 -3.82 7.43 3.70
CA PHE A 102 -2.78 7.38 4.72
C PHE A 102 -1.88 6.17 4.49
N ALA A 103 -0.62 6.44 4.27
CA ALA A 103 0.38 5.38 4.13
C ALA A 103 0.56 4.63 5.46
N TRP A 104 0.53 3.30 5.42
CA TRP A 104 0.90 2.46 6.54
C TRP A 104 2.33 1.93 6.31
N SER A 105 3.28 2.27 7.18
CA SER A 105 3.15 3.11 8.36
C SER A 105 4.13 4.28 8.30
N LEU A 106 3.97 5.27 9.18
CA LEU A 106 4.91 6.39 9.26
C LEU A 106 6.33 5.92 9.57
N MET A 107 6.50 5.06 10.57
CA MET A 107 7.80 4.52 11.01
C MET A 107 7.74 3.01 11.12
N ASP A 108 8.89 2.36 10.92
CA ASP A 108 9.01 0.95 11.28
C ASP A 108 8.62 0.75 12.75
N ASN A 109 7.82 -0.27 13.01
CA ASN A 109 7.26 -0.53 14.33
C ASN A 109 7.11 -2.03 14.59
N PHE A 110 6.52 -2.39 15.71
CA PHE A 110 6.22 -3.77 16.09
C PHE A 110 5.04 -4.30 15.28
N GLU A 111 5.28 -5.33 14.45
CA GLU A 111 4.28 -5.96 13.59
C GLU A 111 3.76 -7.27 14.20
N TRP A 112 3.02 -7.16 15.30
CA TRP A 112 2.33 -8.29 15.95
C TRP A 112 3.20 -9.57 16.08
N ALA A 113 2.77 -10.66 15.44
CA ALA A 113 3.48 -11.95 15.49
C ALA A 113 4.85 -11.92 14.79
N GLU A 114 5.08 -10.98 13.88
CA GLU A 114 6.34 -10.81 13.15
C GLU A 114 7.37 -9.98 13.94
N GLY A 115 6.98 -9.41 15.06
CA GLY A 115 7.86 -8.60 15.88
C GLY A 115 8.39 -7.38 15.14
N TYR A 116 9.71 -7.20 15.11
CA TYR A 116 10.38 -6.07 14.44
C TYR A 116 11.02 -6.44 13.10
N GLU A 117 10.78 -7.65 12.60
CA GLU A 117 11.40 -8.12 11.36
C GLU A 117 10.73 -7.51 10.12
N LYS A 118 9.42 -7.33 10.15
CA LYS A 118 8.67 -6.78 9.01
C LYS A 118 8.56 -5.26 9.10
N ARG A 119 9.10 -4.59 8.09
CA ARG A 119 9.23 -3.14 8.06
C ARG A 119 8.23 -2.51 7.11
N PHE A 120 7.22 -1.84 7.64
CA PHE A 120 6.18 -1.13 6.88
C PHE A 120 6.43 0.37 6.77
N GLY A 121 7.30 0.92 7.60
CA GLY A 121 7.51 2.37 7.71
C GLY A 121 8.02 3.01 6.41
N ILE A 122 7.61 4.24 6.17
CA ILE A 122 8.26 5.15 5.22
C ILE A 122 9.46 5.87 5.86
N VAL A 123 9.63 5.68 7.17
CA VAL A 123 10.80 6.08 7.94
C VAL A 123 11.42 4.83 8.56
N TYR A 124 12.67 4.57 8.24
CA TYR A 124 13.47 3.52 8.84
C TYR A 124 13.80 3.84 10.28
N VAL A 125 13.65 2.86 11.18
CA VAL A 125 14.07 2.95 12.57
C VAL A 125 15.20 1.95 12.81
N ASP A 126 16.34 2.45 13.19
CA ASP A 126 17.37 1.62 13.80
C ASP A 126 16.94 1.31 15.23
N TYR A 127 16.57 0.07 15.49
CA TYR A 127 15.99 -0.31 16.77
C TYR A 127 17.00 -0.30 17.94
N GLU A 128 18.29 -0.38 17.65
CA GLU A 128 19.35 -0.31 18.67
C GLU A 128 19.64 1.13 19.09
N THR A 129 19.87 1.99 18.10
CA THR A 129 20.26 3.38 18.33
C THR A 129 19.08 4.35 18.40
N GLN A 130 17.90 3.89 17.97
CA GLN A 130 16.70 4.70 17.84
C GLN A 130 16.82 5.84 16.82
N GLN A 131 17.81 5.80 15.95
CA GLN A 131 17.93 6.74 14.84
C GLN A 131 16.82 6.52 13.81
N ARG A 132 16.29 7.61 13.27
CA ARG A 132 15.27 7.60 12.22
C ARG A 132 15.86 8.14 10.94
N THR A 133 15.60 7.44 9.84
CA THR A 133 16.02 7.85 8.50
C THR A 133 14.82 7.77 7.55
N ILE A 134 14.50 8.89 6.88
CA ILE A 134 13.41 8.89 5.89
C ILE A 134 13.86 8.02 4.71
N LYS A 135 13.05 7.03 4.34
CA LYS A 135 13.30 6.15 3.20
C LYS A 135 12.99 6.87 1.87
N ALA A 136 13.47 6.34 0.76
CA ALA A 136 13.19 6.88 -0.56
C ALA A 136 11.67 6.95 -0.84
N SER A 137 10.89 5.95 -0.40
CA SER A 137 9.42 5.96 -0.46
C SER A 137 8.80 7.11 0.32
N GLY A 138 9.35 7.48 1.48
CA GLY A 138 8.87 8.61 2.26
C GLY A 138 9.09 9.95 1.55
N LEU A 139 10.23 10.10 0.87
CA LEU A 139 10.52 11.28 0.05
C LEU A 139 9.59 11.34 -1.18
N ALA A 140 9.39 10.22 -1.87
CA ALA A 140 8.48 10.12 -3.01
C ALA A 140 7.03 10.43 -2.62
N TYR A 141 6.57 9.93 -1.47
CA TYR A 141 5.22 10.22 -0.96
C TYR A 141 5.04 11.70 -0.58
N ARG A 142 6.03 12.32 0.05
CA ARG A 142 6.06 13.77 0.29
C ARG A 142 5.91 14.56 -1.01
N ASP A 143 6.66 14.19 -2.04
CA ASP A 143 6.66 14.91 -3.31
C ASP A 143 5.31 14.73 -4.04
N PHE A 144 4.71 13.56 -3.97
CA PHE A 144 3.35 13.31 -4.44
C PHE A 144 2.32 14.22 -3.76
N ILE A 145 2.34 14.31 -2.42
CA ILE A 145 1.42 15.18 -1.67
C ILE A 145 1.62 16.65 -2.08
N SER A 146 2.87 17.10 -2.18
CA SER A 146 3.21 18.48 -2.53
C SER A 146 2.71 18.85 -3.93
N SER A 147 2.84 17.94 -4.91
CA SER A 147 2.36 18.17 -6.28
C SER A 147 0.83 18.36 -6.36
N ARG A 148 0.07 17.67 -5.50
CA ARG A 148 -1.39 17.79 -5.44
C ARG A 148 -1.87 19.11 -4.81
N HIS A 149 -1.10 19.69 -3.91
CA HIS A 149 -1.42 21.00 -3.35
C HIS A 149 -1.30 22.13 -4.38
N LEU A 150 -0.31 22.05 -5.26
CA LEU A 150 -0.11 23.03 -6.33
C LEU A 150 -1.23 23.01 -7.38
N ALA A 151 -1.78 21.82 -7.67
CA ALA A 151 -2.88 21.67 -8.64
C ALA A 151 -4.23 22.23 -8.15
N LYS A 152 -4.44 22.38 -6.83
CA LYS A 152 -5.67 22.94 -6.25
C LYS A 152 -5.63 24.46 -6.08
N SER A 153 -4.49 25.07 -6.28
CA SER A 153 -4.26 26.52 -6.09
C SER A 153 -4.29 27.30 -7.41
N ALA A 154 -4.55 26.62 -8.53
CA ALA A 154 -4.70 27.18 -9.86
C ALA A 154 -6.16 27.14 -10.32
#